data_c108015f9e81b9285027b806606577bd
#
_entry.id   c108015f9e81b9285027b806606577bd
#
_cell.length_a   1.000
_cell.length_b   1.000
_cell.length_c   1.000
_cell.angle_alpha   90.00
_cell.angle_beta   90.00
_cell.angle_gamma   90.00
#
_symmetry.space_group_name_H-M   'P 1'
#
loop_
_entity.id
_entity.type
_entity.pdbx_description
1 polymer ?
#
loop_
_entity_poly.entity_id
_entity_poly.type
_entity_poly.pdbx_seq_one_letter_code
_entity_poly.pdbx_strand_id
1 'polypeptide(L)'
;MKKLLQILNILFFAITLYVNHASSVGLFNNTTQADISARYDTLFTPAGYGFSIWGLIYLLLFGFVIYQSRSLFVSVTDDTFIEKTGSWFVLSCMANSLWCYFFVCDYMLLSTLVIFFILFCLLQIVLRNKIKSYKATITTIVFLWWPFIIYSGWLTVACIANVTILLTKIGWDGWGISPQWWTFILIGVATFINLIVTWRQHMSEFALVGAWGLVAIGIANTERYQSIKQMAFVCAGLLIVSSCLHLMKNKRVLFK
;
A
#
# COMPACT_ATOMS: atom_id res chain seq x y z
N MET A 1 9.07 -18.85 -20.84
CA MET A 1 9.24 -17.71 -19.91
C MET A 1 8.01 -17.54 -19.01
N LYS A 2 6.78 -17.52 -19.52
CA LYS A 2 5.54 -17.34 -18.75
C LYS A 2 5.37 -18.32 -17.59
N LYS A 3 5.48 -19.66 -17.83
CA LYS A 3 5.37 -20.68 -16.75
C LYS A 3 6.37 -20.47 -15.61
N LEU A 4 7.60 -20.05 -15.94
CA LEU A 4 8.60 -19.73 -14.92
C LEU A 4 8.18 -18.56 -14.05
N LEU A 5 7.66 -17.47 -14.64
CA LEU A 5 7.14 -16.33 -13.90
C LEU A 5 5.99 -16.73 -12.96
N GLN A 6 5.07 -17.57 -13.43
CA GLN A 6 3.96 -18.06 -12.59
C GLN A 6 4.46 -18.82 -11.36
N ILE A 7 5.44 -19.72 -11.55
CA ILE A 7 6.03 -20.51 -10.45
C ILE A 7 6.79 -19.58 -9.48
N LEU A 8 7.60 -18.67 -10.01
CA LEU A 8 8.34 -17.71 -9.18
C LEU A 8 7.38 -16.79 -8.39
N ASN A 9 6.28 -16.34 -9.00
CA ASN A 9 5.27 -15.54 -8.31
C ASN A 9 4.64 -16.30 -7.13
N ILE A 10 4.32 -17.60 -7.31
CA ILE A 10 3.81 -18.45 -6.21
C ILE A 10 4.85 -18.57 -5.10
N LEU A 11 6.08 -18.93 -5.45
CA LEU A 11 7.16 -19.17 -4.50
C LEU A 11 7.47 -17.92 -3.67
N PHE A 12 7.72 -16.80 -4.33
CA PHE A 12 8.09 -15.56 -3.63
C PHE A 12 6.93 -14.96 -2.86
N PHE A 13 5.69 -15.13 -3.29
CA PHE A 13 4.53 -14.75 -2.50
C PHE A 13 4.40 -15.61 -1.23
N ALA A 14 4.60 -16.93 -1.31
CA ALA A 14 4.62 -17.80 -0.13
C ALA A 14 5.72 -17.40 0.86
N ILE A 15 6.93 -17.08 0.38
CA ILE A 15 8.02 -16.55 1.20
C ILE A 15 7.60 -15.23 1.87
N THR A 16 6.96 -14.32 1.13
CA THR A 16 6.49 -13.05 1.67
C THR A 16 5.48 -13.25 2.81
N LEU A 17 4.52 -14.15 2.64
CA LEU A 17 3.55 -14.46 3.70
C LEU A 17 4.24 -15.02 4.94
N TYR A 18 5.20 -15.93 4.76
CA TYR A 18 5.97 -16.49 5.87
C TYR A 18 6.78 -15.41 6.62
N VAL A 19 7.54 -14.58 5.88
CA VAL A 19 8.37 -13.51 6.47
C VAL A 19 7.49 -12.46 7.17
N ASN A 20 6.35 -12.12 6.59
CA ASN A 20 5.42 -11.18 7.22
C ASN A 20 4.84 -11.76 8.52
N HIS A 21 4.43 -13.04 8.52
CA HIS A 21 4.00 -13.73 9.73
C HIS A 21 5.11 -13.75 10.77
N ALA A 22 6.32 -14.16 10.39
CA ALA A 22 7.48 -14.18 11.29
C ALA A 22 7.78 -12.81 11.93
N SER A 23 7.67 -11.75 11.13
CA SER A 23 7.82 -10.36 11.60
C SER A 23 6.68 -9.93 12.56
N SER A 24 5.45 -10.39 12.31
CA SER A 24 4.29 -10.02 13.12
C SER A 24 4.25 -10.72 14.49
N VAL A 25 4.90 -11.86 14.62
CA VAL A 25 5.02 -12.62 15.88
C VAL A 25 6.37 -12.43 16.59
N GLY A 26 7.20 -11.50 16.09
CA GLY A 26 8.46 -11.14 16.73
C GLY A 26 9.61 -12.16 16.57
N LEU A 27 9.54 -13.06 15.56
CA LEU A 27 10.64 -14.03 15.31
C LEU A 27 11.96 -13.35 14.92
N PHE A 28 11.90 -12.15 14.39
CA PHE A 28 13.07 -11.34 14.11
C PHE A 28 13.29 -10.34 15.25
N ASN A 29 14.44 -10.37 15.90
CA ASN A 29 14.86 -9.41 16.92
C ASN A 29 13.90 -9.25 18.12
N ASN A 30 13.04 -10.23 18.42
CA ASN A 30 12.02 -10.19 19.49
C ASN A 30 11.14 -8.92 19.47
N THR A 31 10.93 -8.34 18.31
CA THR A 31 10.13 -7.13 18.09
C THR A 31 9.15 -7.32 16.93
N THR A 32 8.00 -6.69 17.04
CA THR A 32 6.99 -6.65 15.99
C THR A 32 7.01 -5.31 15.25
N GLN A 33 6.32 -5.24 14.12
CA GLN A 33 6.14 -3.98 13.39
C GLN A 33 5.40 -2.94 14.26
N ALA A 34 4.45 -3.38 15.10
CA ALA A 34 3.72 -2.51 16.02
C ALA A 34 4.64 -1.93 17.09
N ASP A 35 5.56 -2.76 17.66
CA ASP A 35 6.51 -2.31 18.69
C ASP A 35 7.46 -1.24 18.15
N ILE A 36 7.97 -1.44 16.94
CA ILE A 36 8.83 -0.45 16.28
C ILE A 36 8.06 0.84 15.98
N SER A 37 6.84 0.72 15.46
CA SER A 37 5.97 1.87 15.20
C SER A 37 5.68 2.68 16.47
N ALA A 38 5.42 2.00 17.59
CA ALA A 38 5.18 2.65 18.88
C ALA A 38 6.44 3.28 19.48
N ARG A 39 7.63 2.70 19.24
CA ARG A 39 8.91 3.21 19.74
C ARG A 39 9.23 4.63 19.27
N TYR A 40 8.91 4.94 18.00
CA TYR A 40 9.26 6.23 17.40
C TYR A 40 8.17 7.29 17.52
N ASP A 41 6.96 6.90 17.89
CA ASP A 41 5.85 7.75 18.31
C ASP A 41 5.65 9.03 17.47
N THR A 42 5.64 8.89 16.14
CA THR A 42 5.41 10.04 15.26
C THR A 42 3.92 10.37 15.17
N LEU A 43 3.58 11.65 15.01
CA LEU A 43 2.19 12.10 14.91
C LEU A 43 1.50 11.65 13.60
N PHE A 44 2.27 11.20 12.60
CA PHE A 44 1.75 10.62 11.36
C PHE A 44 1.64 9.08 11.41
N THR A 45 2.02 8.45 12.53
CA THR A 45 1.89 6.99 12.69
C THR A 45 0.40 6.62 12.84
N PRO A 46 -0.14 5.71 11.99
CA PRO A 46 -1.50 5.21 12.13
C PRO A 46 -1.68 4.42 13.42
N ALA A 47 -2.90 4.44 13.99
CA ALA A 47 -3.27 3.54 15.08
C ALA A 47 -3.09 2.06 14.67
N GLY A 48 -2.80 1.19 15.63
CA GLY A 48 -2.43 -0.22 15.38
C GLY A 48 -3.41 -1.00 14.50
N TYR A 49 -4.72 -0.75 14.63
CA TYR A 49 -5.72 -1.40 13.76
C TYR A 49 -5.56 -1.02 12.27
N GLY A 50 -4.97 0.15 11.96
CA GLY A 50 -4.73 0.58 10.58
C GLY A 50 -3.86 -0.42 9.80
N PHE A 51 -2.99 -1.16 10.48
CA PHE A 51 -2.15 -2.21 9.87
C PHE A 51 -2.96 -3.46 9.45
N SER A 52 -4.22 -3.62 9.90
CA SER A 52 -5.07 -4.75 9.45
C SER A 52 -5.31 -4.76 7.95
N ILE A 53 -5.11 -3.65 7.26
CA ILE A 53 -5.19 -3.56 5.79
C ILE A 53 -4.20 -4.51 5.08
N TRP A 54 -3.10 -4.90 5.74
CA TRP A 54 -2.20 -5.92 5.21
C TRP A 54 -2.90 -7.26 4.98
N GLY A 55 -3.85 -7.61 5.87
CA GLY A 55 -4.68 -8.81 5.70
C GLY A 55 -5.49 -8.77 4.40
N LEU A 56 -6.12 -7.62 4.10
CA LEU A 56 -6.84 -7.42 2.85
C LEU A 56 -5.89 -7.46 1.63
N ILE A 57 -4.73 -6.80 1.73
CA ILE A 57 -3.73 -6.79 0.66
C ILE A 57 -3.27 -8.21 0.34
N TYR A 58 -2.89 -9.00 1.34
CA TYR A 58 -2.43 -10.38 1.12
C TYR A 58 -3.54 -11.29 0.61
N LEU A 59 -4.79 -11.10 1.05
CA LEU A 59 -5.92 -11.84 0.50
C LEU A 59 -6.12 -11.56 -0.99
N LEU A 60 -6.04 -10.30 -1.39
CA LEU A 60 -6.15 -9.91 -2.79
C LEU A 60 -4.97 -10.40 -3.64
N LEU A 61 -3.75 -10.33 -3.12
CA LEU A 61 -2.55 -10.86 -3.78
C LEU A 61 -2.62 -12.39 -3.89
N PHE A 62 -3.16 -13.09 -2.90
CA PHE A 62 -3.43 -14.53 -2.97
C PHE A 62 -4.42 -14.84 -4.11
N GLY A 63 -5.50 -14.07 -4.22
CA GLY A 63 -6.43 -14.15 -5.35
C GLY A 63 -5.75 -13.93 -6.70
N PHE A 64 -4.85 -12.93 -6.80
CA PHE A 64 -4.04 -12.70 -8.00
C PHE A 64 -3.15 -13.91 -8.33
N VAL A 65 -2.46 -14.48 -7.33
CA VAL A 65 -1.58 -15.64 -7.53
C VAL A 65 -2.37 -16.85 -8.01
N ILE A 66 -3.55 -17.14 -7.46
CA ILE A 66 -4.44 -18.19 -7.95
C ILE A 66 -4.88 -17.89 -9.40
N TYR A 67 -5.32 -16.67 -9.66
CA TYR A 67 -5.81 -16.27 -10.97
C TYR A 67 -4.76 -16.38 -12.07
N GLN A 68 -3.53 -15.95 -11.81
CA GLN A 68 -2.42 -16.06 -12.75
C GLN A 68 -1.97 -17.51 -12.97
N SER A 69 -2.15 -18.40 -11.96
CA SER A 69 -1.70 -19.78 -12.01
C SER A 69 -2.63 -20.72 -12.79
N ARG A 70 -3.87 -20.28 -13.07
CA ARG A 70 -4.87 -21.10 -13.74
C ARG A 70 -4.40 -21.65 -15.10
N SER A 71 -3.61 -20.86 -15.85
CA SER A 71 -3.10 -21.29 -17.17
C SER A 71 -1.94 -22.30 -17.10
N LEU A 72 -1.50 -22.70 -15.89
CA LEU A 72 -0.63 -23.86 -15.71
C LEU A 72 -1.40 -25.18 -15.88
N PHE A 73 -2.71 -25.17 -15.60
CA PHE A 73 -3.55 -26.38 -15.51
C PHE A 73 -4.61 -26.45 -16.59
N VAL A 74 -5.10 -25.30 -17.09
CA VAL A 74 -6.15 -25.23 -18.11
C VAL A 74 -5.80 -24.25 -19.22
N SER A 75 -6.34 -24.46 -20.41
CA SER A 75 -6.19 -23.50 -21.51
C SER A 75 -6.98 -22.24 -21.23
N VAL A 76 -6.35 -21.07 -21.29
CA VAL A 76 -6.92 -19.77 -21.02
C VAL A 76 -6.79 -18.89 -22.26
N THR A 77 -7.86 -18.18 -22.61
CA THR A 77 -7.96 -17.35 -23.83
C THR A 77 -7.00 -16.14 -23.77
N ASP A 78 -6.89 -15.49 -22.62
CA ASP A 78 -5.99 -14.34 -22.42
C ASP A 78 -5.40 -14.36 -21.01
N ASP A 79 -4.08 -14.42 -20.98
CA ASP A 79 -3.26 -14.33 -19.77
C ASP A 79 -1.98 -13.50 -20.02
N THR A 80 -2.03 -12.62 -21.02
CA THR A 80 -0.92 -11.70 -21.37
C THR A 80 -0.50 -10.79 -20.21
N PHE A 81 -1.40 -10.56 -19.24
CA PHE A 81 -1.09 -9.79 -18.03
C PHE A 81 0.07 -10.42 -17.23
N ILE A 82 0.32 -11.74 -17.33
CA ILE A 82 1.42 -12.40 -16.63
C ILE A 82 2.77 -11.88 -17.15
N GLU A 83 2.91 -11.76 -18.48
CA GLU A 83 4.12 -11.26 -19.10
C GLU A 83 4.28 -9.73 -18.91
N LYS A 84 3.17 -9.00 -18.92
CA LYS A 84 3.16 -7.56 -18.62
C LYS A 84 3.56 -7.28 -17.16
N THR A 85 3.07 -8.07 -16.21
CA THR A 85 3.50 -8.04 -14.81
C THR A 85 4.98 -8.40 -14.68
N GLY A 86 5.42 -9.40 -15.48
CA GLY A 86 6.82 -9.80 -15.59
C GLY A 86 7.43 -10.16 -14.22
N SER A 87 8.68 -9.76 -14.02
CA SER A 87 9.41 -9.96 -12.75
C SER A 87 9.04 -8.96 -11.64
N TRP A 88 8.25 -7.91 -11.94
CA TRP A 88 7.95 -6.86 -10.98
C TRP A 88 7.20 -7.36 -9.76
N PHE A 89 6.35 -8.38 -9.90
CA PHE A 89 5.68 -8.98 -8.76
C PHE A 89 6.66 -9.76 -7.87
N VAL A 90 7.56 -10.56 -8.45
CA VAL A 90 8.64 -11.24 -7.71
C VAL A 90 9.48 -10.23 -6.96
N LEU A 91 9.93 -9.16 -7.64
CA LEU A 91 10.74 -8.10 -7.02
C LEU A 91 9.99 -7.39 -5.88
N SER A 92 8.68 -7.14 -6.04
CA SER A 92 7.87 -6.55 -4.97
C SER A 92 7.74 -7.49 -3.76
N CYS A 93 7.61 -8.80 -3.97
CA CYS A 93 7.58 -9.80 -2.91
C CYS A 93 8.91 -9.89 -2.16
N MET A 94 10.03 -9.94 -2.88
CA MET A 94 11.38 -9.91 -2.28
C MET A 94 11.60 -8.65 -1.46
N ALA A 95 11.28 -7.50 -2.04
CA ALA A 95 11.40 -6.22 -1.37
C ALA A 95 10.49 -6.12 -0.13
N ASN A 96 9.25 -6.63 -0.19
CA ASN A 96 8.37 -6.67 0.98
C ASN A 96 8.95 -7.50 2.13
N SER A 97 9.52 -8.67 1.82
CA SER A 97 10.20 -9.52 2.80
C SER A 97 11.40 -8.81 3.42
N LEU A 98 12.22 -8.14 2.62
CA LEU A 98 13.35 -7.33 3.11
C LEU A 98 12.89 -6.15 3.95
N TRP A 99 11.80 -5.48 3.55
CA TRP A 99 11.22 -4.38 4.32
C TRP A 99 10.76 -4.85 5.70
N CYS A 100 10.04 -5.96 5.79
CA CYS A 100 9.63 -6.54 7.08
C CYS A 100 10.84 -6.76 7.99
N TYR A 101 11.89 -7.39 7.48
CA TYR A 101 13.11 -7.66 8.24
C TYR A 101 13.82 -6.38 8.67
N PHE A 102 14.09 -5.46 7.74
CA PHE A 102 14.80 -4.21 8.07
C PHE A 102 14.01 -3.34 9.04
N PHE A 103 12.68 -3.31 8.91
CA PHE A 103 11.84 -2.52 9.79
C PHE A 103 11.88 -3.03 11.23
N VAL A 104 11.68 -4.33 11.48
CA VAL A 104 11.70 -4.89 12.84
C VAL A 104 13.10 -4.99 13.44
N CYS A 105 14.14 -5.07 12.61
CA CYS A 105 15.53 -4.96 13.06
C CYS A 105 16.03 -3.51 13.21
N ASP A 106 15.12 -2.53 13.06
CA ASP A 106 15.41 -1.11 13.25
C ASP A 106 16.42 -0.50 12.25
N TYR A 107 16.61 -1.12 11.07
CA TYR A 107 17.41 -0.55 9.98
C TYR A 107 16.57 0.45 9.15
N MET A 108 16.17 1.59 9.78
CA MET A 108 15.16 2.50 9.20
C MET A 108 15.53 3.10 7.85
N LEU A 109 16.79 3.40 7.59
CA LEU A 109 17.23 3.90 6.28
C LEU A 109 17.00 2.84 5.19
N LEU A 110 17.41 1.60 5.43
CA LEU A 110 17.21 0.49 4.48
C LEU A 110 15.72 0.19 4.30
N SER A 111 14.96 0.15 5.40
CA SER A 111 13.51 0.00 5.38
C SER A 111 12.85 1.08 4.50
N THR A 112 13.26 2.34 4.66
CA THR A 112 12.73 3.46 3.86
C THR A 112 13.04 3.31 2.38
N LEU A 113 14.26 2.97 2.02
CA LEU A 113 14.65 2.76 0.61
C LEU A 113 13.87 1.60 -0.01
N VAL A 114 13.72 0.51 0.73
CA VAL A 114 13.05 -0.70 0.25
C VAL A 114 11.55 -0.50 0.10
N ILE A 115 10.87 0.24 1.00
CA ILE A 115 9.42 0.50 0.84
C ILE A 115 9.12 1.36 -0.39
N PHE A 116 9.98 2.33 -0.71
CA PHE A 116 9.88 3.08 -1.98
C PHE A 116 10.13 2.18 -3.20
N PHE A 117 11.05 1.22 -3.09
CA PHE A 117 11.27 0.25 -4.17
C PHE A 117 10.07 -0.69 -4.36
N ILE A 118 9.39 -1.09 -3.29
CA ILE A 118 8.12 -1.84 -3.42
C ILE A 118 7.10 -0.99 -4.19
N LEU A 119 6.90 0.26 -3.79
CA LEU A 119 5.97 1.18 -4.47
C LEU A 119 6.33 1.32 -5.96
N PHE A 120 7.60 1.47 -6.28
CA PHE A 120 8.07 1.51 -7.67
C PHE A 120 7.72 0.24 -8.45
N CYS A 121 7.93 -0.96 -7.88
CA CYS A 121 7.56 -2.23 -8.51
C CYS A 121 6.05 -2.29 -8.80
N LEU A 122 5.21 -1.88 -7.84
CA LEU A 122 3.75 -1.86 -8.02
C LEU A 122 3.33 -0.87 -9.10
N LEU A 123 3.93 0.31 -9.16
CA LEU A 123 3.69 1.29 -10.23
C LEU A 123 4.05 0.72 -11.60
N GLN A 124 5.16 -0.03 -11.73
CA GLN A 124 5.49 -0.73 -12.98
C GLN A 124 4.40 -1.73 -13.38
N ILE A 125 3.85 -2.49 -12.42
CA ILE A 125 2.75 -3.43 -12.70
C ILE A 125 1.50 -2.69 -13.17
N VAL A 126 1.13 -1.61 -12.48
CA VAL A 126 -0.04 -0.77 -12.80
C VAL A 126 0.09 -0.20 -14.22
N LEU A 127 1.23 0.40 -14.54
CA LEU A 127 1.48 1.04 -15.83
C LEU A 127 1.53 0.03 -16.99
N ARG A 128 2.26 -1.08 -16.83
CA ARG A 128 2.43 -2.11 -17.87
C ARG A 128 1.12 -2.84 -18.18
N ASN A 129 0.28 -3.09 -17.17
CA ASN A 129 -1.02 -3.69 -17.34
C ASN A 129 -2.11 -2.67 -17.74
N LYS A 130 -1.78 -1.38 -17.85
CA LYS A 130 -2.72 -0.30 -18.17
C LYS A 130 -3.98 -0.36 -17.30
N ILE A 131 -3.79 -0.58 -15.97
CA ILE A 131 -4.88 -0.73 -15.01
C ILE A 131 -5.80 0.50 -15.08
N LYS A 132 -7.12 0.27 -15.12
CA LYS A 132 -8.17 1.31 -15.28
C LYS A 132 -8.16 2.07 -16.60
N SER A 133 -7.31 1.73 -17.57
CA SER A 133 -7.26 2.39 -18.88
C SER A 133 -8.17 1.76 -19.93
N TYR A 134 -8.85 0.64 -19.60
CA TYR A 134 -9.77 -0.07 -20.52
C TYR A 134 -10.93 -0.69 -19.73
N LYS A 135 -11.99 -1.06 -20.46
CA LYS A 135 -13.12 -1.81 -19.85
C LYS A 135 -12.65 -3.23 -19.52
N ALA A 136 -12.93 -3.68 -18.30
CA ALA A 136 -12.50 -4.99 -17.82
C ALA A 136 -13.67 -5.80 -17.28
N THR A 137 -13.52 -7.12 -17.29
CA THR A 137 -14.44 -8.03 -16.61
C THR A 137 -14.31 -7.91 -15.10
N ILE A 138 -15.34 -8.30 -14.35
CA ILE A 138 -15.30 -8.32 -12.88
C ILE A 138 -14.11 -9.16 -12.39
N THR A 139 -13.82 -10.28 -13.04
CA THR A 139 -12.69 -11.15 -12.73
C THR A 139 -11.35 -10.40 -12.86
N THR A 140 -11.16 -9.63 -13.93
CA THR A 140 -9.95 -8.79 -14.11
C THR A 140 -9.86 -7.70 -13.04
N ILE A 141 -10.97 -7.09 -12.69
CA ILE A 141 -11.01 -6.05 -11.67
C ILE A 141 -10.60 -6.62 -10.31
N VAL A 142 -11.20 -7.72 -9.88
CA VAL A 142 -10.98 -8.31 -8.56
C VAL A 142 -9.60 -8.94 -8.44
N PHE A 143 -9.13 -9.67 -9.48
CA PHE A 143 -7.90 -10.47 -9.38
C PHE A 143 -6.66 -9.83 -10.01
N LEU A 144 -6.80 -8.72 -10.77
CA LEU A 144 -5.65 -8.02 -11.34
C LEU A 144 -5.60 -6.54 -10.90
N TRP A 145 -6.74 -5.82 -10.89
CA TRP A 145 -6.69 -4.40 -10.60
C TRP A 145 -6.65 -4.09 -9.11
N TRP A 146 -7.59 -4.62 -8.34
CA TRP A 146 -7.70 -4.34 -6.90
C TRP A 146 -6.45 -4.72 -6.10
N PRO A 147 -5.80 -5.88 -6.33
CA PRO A 147 -4.57 -6.21 -5.59
C PRO A 147 -3.52 -5.11 -5.66
N PHE A 148 -3.28 -4.58 -6.86
CA PHE A 148 -2.22 -3.59 -7.07
C PHE A 148 -2.65 -2.15 -6.76
N ILE A 149 -3.92 -1.80 -6.97
CA ILE A 149 -4.46 -0.48 -6.60
C ILE A 149 -4.46 -0.33 -5.07
N ILE A 150 -5.01 -1.30 -4.35
CA ILE A 150 -5.14 -1.25 -2.89
C ILE A 150 -3.77 -1.29 -2.24
N TYR A 151 -2.87 -2.16 -2.71
CA TYR A 151 -1.52 -2.24 -2.19
C TYR A 151 -0.74 -0.94 -2.43
N SER A 152 -0.74 -0.39 -3.64
CA SER A 152 -0.05 0.88 -3.91
C SER A 152 -0.68 2.06 -3.16
N GLY A 153 -1.99 2.07 -2.97
CA GLY A 153 -2.69 3.06 -2.16
C GLY A 153 -2.22 3.04 -0.70
N TRP A 154 -2.10 1.86 -0.09
CA TRP A 154 -1.55 1.72 1.26
C TRP A 154 -0.09 2.17 1.34
N LEU A 155 0.72 1.79 0.35
CA LEU A 155 2.14 2.16 0.36
C LEU A 155 2.38 3.66 0.27
N THR A 156 1.48 4.47 -0.30
CA THR A 156 1.65 5.92 -0.26
C THR A 156 1.60 6.47 1.16
N VAL A 157 0.71 5.97 2.01
CA VAL A 157 0.64 6.35 3.42
C VAL A 157 1.82 5.74 4.20
N ALA A 158 2.12 4.46 3.94
CA ALA A 158 3.19 3.74 4.64
C ALA A 158 4.58 4.30 4.32
N CYS A 159 4.85 4.76 3.09
CA CYS A 159 6.10 5.44 2.74
C CYS A 159 6.28 6.73 3.54
N ILE A 160 5.23 7.55 3.66
CA ILE A 160 5.29 8.78 4.45
C ILE A 160 5.54 8.44 5.93
N ALA A 161 4.81 7.47 6.49
CA ALA A 161 5.02 7.03 7.87
C ALA A 161 6.44 6.50 8.09
N ASN A 162 6.99 5.71 7.16
CA ASN A 162 8.36 5.19 7.26
C ASN A 162 9.41 6.33 7.24
N VAL A 163 9.19 7.35 6.39
CA VAL A 163 10.05 8.55 6.38
C VAL A 163 9.97 9.31 7.70
N THR A 164 8.78 9.49 8.29
CA THR A 164 8.66 10.18 9.58
C THR A 164 9.39 9.43 10.70
N ILE A 165 9.32 8.09 10.72
CA ILE A 165 10.06 7.26 11.65
C ILE A 165 11.58 7.42 11.45
N LEU A 166 12.06 7.37 10.20
CA LEU A 166 13.47 7.59 9.89
C LEU A 166 13.95 8.95 10.37
N LEU A 167 13.20 10.02 10.07
CA LEU A 167 13.56 11.40 10.47
C LEU A 167 13.61 11.55 12.00
N THR A 168 12.65 10.95 12.71
CA THR A 168 12.66 10.91 14.17
C THR A 168 13.88 10.15 14.71
N LYS A 169 14.22 9.00 14.12
CA LYS A 169 15.37 8.19 14.52
C LYS A 169 16.70 8.93 14.39
N ILE A 170 16.88 9.71 13.32
CA ILE A 170 18.13 10.48 13.11
C ILE A 170 18.15 11.82 13.86
N GLY A 171 17.11 12.13 14.64
CA GLY A 171 17.03 13.38 15.42
C GLY A 171 16.87 14.63 14.56
N TRP A 172 16.19 14.53 13.42
CA TRP A 172 15.95 15.69 12.55
C TRP A 172 15.10 16.75 13.26
N ASP A 173 15.58 18.00 13.27
CA ASP A 173 14.99 19.13 13.98
C ASP A 173 13.74 19.74 13.33
N GLY A 174 13.31 19.21 12.18
CA GLY A 174 12.16 19.73 11.43
C GLY A 174 12.38 21.09 10.76
N TRP A 175 13.63 21.55 10.65
CA TRP A 175 13.97 22.92 10.16
C TRP A 175 13.26 24.02 10.97
N GLY A 176 13.10 23.81 12.27
CA GLY A 176 12.41 24.72 13.16
C GLY A 176 10.86 24.70 13.05
N ILE A 177 10.28 23.87 12.17
CA ILE A 177 8.83 23.67 12.08
C ILE A 177 8.41 22.59 13.07
N SER A 178 7.34 22.86 13.85
CA SER A 178 6.89 21.90 14.84
C SER A 178 6.39 20.57 14.22
N PRO A 179 6.49 19.45 14.95
CA PRO A 179 5.97 18.15 14.49
C PRO A 179 4.49 18.17 14.10
N GLN A 180 3.70 19.03 14.76
CA GLN A 180 2.28 19.21 14.45
C GLN A 180 2.08 19.82 13.06
N TRP A 181 2.83 20.88 12.71
CA TRP A 181 2.74 21.50 11.39
C TRP A 181 3.25 20.57 10.28
N TRP A 182 4.32 19.83 10.54
CA TRP A 182 4.77 18.79 9.61
C TRP A 182 3.70 17.75 9.36
N THR A 183 2.99 17.32 10.41
CA THR A 183 1.89 16.36 10.27
C THR A 183 0.75 16.91 9.41
N PHE A 184 0.39 18.19 9.55
CA PHE A 184 -0.58 18.83 8.67
C PHE A 184 -0.14 18.85 7.22
N ILE A 185 1.12 19.20 6.95
CA ILE A 185 1.70 19.17 5.60
C ILE A 185 1.62 17.76 5.02
N LEU A 186 2.00 16.73 5.78
CA LEU A 186 2.02 15.34 5.32
C LEU A 186 0.61 14.79 5.07
N ILE A 187 -0.38 15.13 5.92
CA ILE A 187 -1.80 14.82 5.67
C ILE A 187 -2.27 15.48 4.37
N GLY A 188 -1.91 16.74 4.15
CA GLY A 188 -2.21 17.47 2.92
C GLY A 188 -1.60 16.82 1.69
N VAL A 189 -0.31 16.45 1.75
CA VAL A 189 0.42 15.76 0.67
C VAL A 189 -0.21 14.39 0.37
N ALA A 190 -0.50 13.59 1.40
CA ALA A 190 -1.16 12.29 1.24
C ALA A 190 -2.53 12.45 0.56
N THR A 191 -3.34 13.42 1.01
CA THR A 191 -4.65 13.73 0.44
C THR A 191 -4.52 14.16 -1.03
N PHE A 192 -3.60 15.06 -1.34
CA PHE A 192 -3.38 15.56 -2.70
C PHE A 192 -2.96 14.45 -3.67
N ILE A 193 -2.02 13.58 -3.27
CA ILE A 193 -1.61 12.41 -4.07
C ILE A 193 -2.82 11.52 -4.36
N ASN A 194 -3.62 11.21 -3.34
CA ASN A 194 -4.81 10.37 -3.49
C ASN A 194 -5.85 10.99 -4.44
N LEU A 195 -6.08 12.30 -4.37
CA LEU A 195 -6.96 13.01 -5.29
C LEU A 195 -6.44 12.96 -6.74
N ILE A 196 -5.15 13.23 -6.95
CA ILE A 196 -4.55 13.16 -8.30
C ILE A 196 -4.70 11.76 -8.89
N VAL A 197 -4.36 10.71 -8.13
CA VAL A 197 -4.47 9.32 -8.60
C VAL A 197 -5.91 8.97 -8.91
N THR A 198 -6.86 9.35 -8.05
CA THR A 198 -8.28 9.11 -8.27
C THR A 198 -8.78 9.72 -9.57
N TRP A 199 -8.47 10.99 -9.81
CA TRP A 199 -9.04 11.71 -10.97
C TRP A 199 -8.25 11.53 -12.26
N ARG A 200 -6.91 11.43 -12.19
CA ARG A 200 -6.06 11.26 -13.37
C ARG A 200 -5.92 9.81 -13.82
N GLN A 201 -5.88 8.85 -12.87
CA GLN A 201 -5.70 7.44 -13.16
C GLN A 201 -7.01 6.63 -13.03
N HIS A 202 -8.13 7.28 -12.70
CA HIS A 202 -9.44 6.66 -12.51
C HIS A 202 -9.47 5.56 -11.41
N MET A 203 -8.63 5.70 -10.38
CA MET A 203 -8.46 4.71 -9.30
C MET A 203 -9.17 5.16 -8.02
N SER A 204 -10.50 5.07 -7.99
CA SER A 204 -11.33 5.46 -6.82
C SER A 204 -11.02 4.65 -5.56
N GLU A 205 -10.66 3.37 -5.73
CA GLU A 205 -10.30 2.48 -4.63
C GLU A 205 -9.01 2.94 -3.92
N PHE A 206 -8.11 3.59 -4.64
CA PHE A 206 -6.89 4.18 -4.08
C PHE A 206 -7.21 5.25 -3.03
N ALA A 207 -8.17 6.14 -3.31
CA ALA A 207 -8.61 7.16 -2.35
C ALA A 207 -9.28 6.56 -1.10
N LEU A 208 -10.01 5.44 -1.23
CA LEU A 208 -10.59 4.76 -0.08
C LEU A 208 -9.52 4.20 0.85
N VAL A 209 -8.42 3.69 0.30
CA VAL A 209 -7.28 3.23 1.09
C VAL A 209 -6.57 4.40 1.77
N GLY A 210 -6.38 5.52 1.06
CA GLY A 210 -5.88 6.76 1.66
C GLY A 210 -6.75 7.26 2.82
N ALA A 211 -8.08 7.23 2.64
CA ALA A 211 -9.04 7.58 3.69
C ALA A 211 -8.91 6.66 4.91
N TRP A 212 -8.76 5.34 4.70
CA TRP A 212 -8.49 4.37 5.78
C TRP A 212 -7.25 4.77 6.59
N GLY A 213 -6.13 5.07 5.92
CA GLY A 213 -4.90 5.50 6.57
C GLY A 213 -5.07 6.81 7.35
N LEU A 214 -5.76 7.80 6.78
CA LEU A 214 -6.02 9.08 7.45
C LEU A 214 -6.94 8.92 8.66
N VAL A 215 -7.97 8.07 8.59
CA VAL A 215 -8.81 7.74 9.76
C VAL A 215 -7.96 7.12 10.86
N ALA A 216 -7.05 6.20 10.52
CA ALA A 216 -6.17 5.58 11.50
C ALA A 216 -5.20 6.58 12.14
N ILE A 217 -4.67 7.55 11.38
CA ILE A 217 -3.85 8.66 11.90
C ILE A 217 -4.69 9.56 12.83
N GLY A 218 -5.93 9.87 12.44
CA GLY A 218 -6.83 10.68 13.27
C GLY A 218 -7.15 10.02 14.61
N ILE A 219 -7.40 8.71 14.62
CA ILE A 219 -7.66 7.95 15.86
C ILE A 219 -6.41 7.87 16.73
N ALA A 220 -5.22 7.69 16.16
CA ALA A 220 -3.96 7.71 16.92
C ALA A 220 -3.72 9.03 17.67
N ASN A 221 -4.28 10.14 17.17
CA ASN A 221 -4.12 11.46 17.77
C ASN A 221 -5.34 11.93 18.62
N THR A 222 -6.30 11.05 18.92
CA THR A 222 -7.57 11.43 19.59
C THR A 222 -7.34 12.11 20.94
N GLU A 223 -6.42 11.64 21.75
CA GLU A 223 -6.13 12.15 23.09
C GLU A 223 -4.94 13.11 23.13
N ARG A 224 -4.21 13.25 22.00
CA ARG A 224 -2.95 14.01 21.96
C ARG A 224 -3.08 15.35 21.25
N TYR A 225 -3.65 15.35 20.04
CA TYR A 225 -3.75 16.54 19.17
C TYR A 225 -5.10 16.56 18.44
N GLN A 226 -6.09 17.18 19.08
CA GLN A 226 -7.45 17.28 18.53
C GLN A 226 -7.49 17.92 17.12
N SER A 227 -6.59 18.86 16.85
CA SER A 227 -6.49 19.53 15.54
C SER A 227 -6.01 18.57 14.44
N ILE A 228 -5.05 17.66 14.73
CA ILE A 228 -4.59 16.64 13.79
C ILE A 228 -5.73 15.65 13.50
N LYS A 229 -6.43 15.18 14.55
CA LYS A 229 -7.61 14.33 14.42
C LYS A 229 -8.65 14.93 13.49
N GLN A 230 -9.03 16.20 13.74
CA GLN A 230 -10.03 16.89 12.92
C GLN A 230 -9.60 16.99 11.46
N MET A 231 -8.36 17.43 11.20
CA MET A 231 -7.84 17.54 9.83
C MET A 231 -7.80 16.17 9.14
N ALA A 232 -7.35 15.13 9.83
CA ALA A 232 -7.28 13.78 9.26
C ALA A 232 -8.68 13.26 8.89
N PHE A 233 -9.69 13.46 9.74
CA PHE A 233 -11.08 13.07 9.44
C PHE A 233 -11.71 13.90 8.32
N VAL A 234 -11.46 15.21 8.27
CA VAL A 234 -11.94 16.07 7.17
C VAL A 234 -11.33 15.61 5.85
N CYS A 235 -10.02 15.35 5.80
CA CYS A 235 -9.34 14.87 4.62
C CYS A 235 -9.81 13.46 4.22
N ALA A 236 -10.04 12.55 5.18
CA ALA A 236 -10.61 11.23 4.92
C ALA A 236 -12.02 11.34 4.32
N GLY A 237 -12.88 12.18 4.88
CA GLY A 237 -14.21 12.45 4.35
C GLY A 237 -14.16 13.00 2.91
N LEU A 238 -13.24 13.94 2.64
CA LEU A 238 -13.02 14.49 1.30
C LEU A 238 -12.61 13.39 0.30
N LEU A 239 -11.73 12.46 0.70
CA LEU A 239 -11.32 11.34 -0.15
C LEU A 239 -12.48 10.37 -0.42
N ILE A 240 -13.30 10.07 0.58
CA ILE A 240 -14.49 9.20 0.41
C ILE A 240 -15.49 9.85 -0.55
N VAL A 241 -15.85 11.12 -0.33
CA VAL A 241 -16.76 11.85 -1.20
C VAL A 241 -16.21 11.93 -2.61
N SER A 242 -14.92 12.24 -2.77
CA SER A 242 -14.25 12.29 -4.08
C SER A 242 -14.30 10.94 -4.80
N SER A 243 -14.06 9.83 -4.09
CA SER A 243 -14.18 8.48 -4.62
C SER A 243 -15.61 8.18 -5.09
N CYS A 244 -16.61 8.48 -4.27
CA CYS A 244 -18.03 8.28 -4.62
C CYS A 244 -18.43 9.09 -5.86
N LEU A 245 -18.08 10.37 -5.90
CA LEU A 245 -18.36 11.24 -7.05
C LEU A 245 -17.70 10.73 -8.34
N HIS A 246 -16.44 10.28 -8.23
CA HIS A 246 -15.72 9.70 -9.35
C HIS A 246 -16.39 8.43 -9.86
N LEU A 247 -16.81 7.53 -8.96
CA LEU A 247 -17.54 6.30 -9.31
C LEU A 247 -18.88 6.60 -9.99
N MET A 248 -19.64 7.57 -9.47
CA MET A 248 -20.93 7.99 -10.06
C MET A 248 -20.76 8.54 -11.48
N LYS A 249 -19.73 9.36 -11.71
CA LYS A 249 -19.43 9.97 -13.01
C LYS A 249 -18.97 8.92 -14.03
N ASN A 250 -18.26 7.88 -13.60
CA ASN A 250 -17.60 6.89 -14.46
C ASN A 250 -18.34 5.53 -14.50
N LYS A 251 -19.57 5.41 -13.98
CA LYS A 251 -20.35 4.16 -14.01
C LYS A 251 -20.47 3.52 -15.40
N ARG A 252 -20.46 4.33 -16.47
CA ARG A 252 -20.54 3.84 -17.86
C ARG A 252 -19.24 3.21 -18.39
N VAL A 253 -18.13 3.37 -17.67
CA VAL A 253 -16.79 2.92 -18.12
C VAL A 253 -16.39 1.59 -17.48
N LEU A 254 -17.00 1.20 -16.36
CA LEU A 254 -16.53 0.10 -15.52
C LEU A 254 -17.13 -1.28 -15.84
N PHE A 255 -18.27 -1.35 -16.50
CA PHE A 255 -18.93 -2.64 -16.75
C PHE A 255 -19.28 -2.81 -18.22
N LYS A 256 -18.86 -3.93 -18.76
CA LYS A 256 -19.35 -4.53 -20.00
C LYS A 256 -20.17 -5.76 -19.67
#